data_4abced6df996dd4a1b1bab7ae8f275e4
#
_entry.id   4abced6df996dd4a1b1bab7ae8f275e4
#
_cell.length_a   1.000
_cell.length_b   1.000
_cell.length_c   1.000
_cell.angle_alpha   90.00
_cell.angle_beta   90.00
_cell.angle_gamma   90.00
#
_symmetry.space_group_name_H-M   'P 1'
#
loop_
_entity.id
_entity.type
_entity.pdbx_description
1 polymer ?
#
loop_
_entity_poly.entity_id
_entity_poly.type
_entity_poly.pdbx_seq_one_letter_code
_entity_poly.pdbx_strand_id
1 'polypeptide(L)'
;MMATNSTKTLDDLFLDTLKDIYFAEKQILKALPKMARAAQSEEGKAGFLQHRDETQGQIERLEQVFEIIGKPARGKTCEAIQGIISEGEEITEEFKGSPALDAGLISSAQAVEHYEIARYGTLIAWANQLGLTDAVPLLEATLAEEEATDAKLTQLAEAQANPKGKGSKAA
;
A
#
# COMPACT_ATOMS: atom_id res chain seq x y z
N MET A 1 -39.98 -7.61 19.08
CA MET A 1 -38.81 -6.81 19.42
C MET A 1 -38.30 -6.15 18.14
N MET A 2 -38.49 -4.85 17.98
CA MET A 2 -37.94 -4.10 16.86
C MET A 2 -36.43 -4.02 17.09
N ALA A 3 -35.64 -4.54 16.14
CA ALA A 3 -34.21 -4.31 16.12
C ALA A 3 -33.98 -2.80 15.99
N THR A 4 -33.44 -2.18 17.03
CA THR A 4 -32.99 -0.78 16.98
C THR A 4 -31.84 -0.77 15.97
N ASN A 5 -32.14 -0.32 14.76
CA ASN A 5 -31.12 -0.05 13.77
C ASN A 5 -30.32 1.15 14.29
N SER A 6 -29.26 0.90 15.08
CA SER A 6 -28.39 1.96 15.56
C SER A 6 -27.75 2.63 14.35
N THR A 7 -27.84 3.95 14.28
CA THR A 7 -27.19 4.73 13.22
C THR A 7 -25.69 4.49 13.28
N LYS A 8 -25.07 4.11 12.17
CA LYS A 8 -23.62 3.96 12.05
C LYS A 8 -22.93 5.32 12.25
N THR A 9 -21.84 5.30 12.98
CA THR A 9 -21.08 6.47 13.38
C THR A 9 -19.68 6.49 12.77
N LEU A 10 -18.89 7.51 13.11
CA LEU A 10 -17.49 7.60 12.69
C LEU A 10 -16.64 6.47 13.28
N ASP A 11 -16.95 5.98 14.48
CA ASP A 11 -16.28 4.81 15.06
C ASP A 11 -16.46 3.57 14.19
N ASP A 12 -17.67 3.34 13.69
CA ASP A 12 -17.96 2.22 12.79
C ASP A 12 -17.20 2.35 11.47
N LEU A 13 -17.15 3.56 10.93
CA LEU A 13 -16.44 3.83 9.68
C LEU A 13 -14.92 3.70 9.86
N PHE A 14 -14.38 4.17 10.99
CA PHE A 14 -12.97 3.98 11.33
C PHE A 14 -12.60 2.50 11.40
N LEU A 15 -13.39 1.70 12.11
CA LEU A 15 -13.16 0.25 12.21
C LEU A 15 -13.26 -0.44 10.84
N ASP A 16 -14.25 -0.07 10.02
CA ASP A 16 -14.42 -0.64 8.68
C ASP A 16 -13.22 -0.33 7.77
N THR A 17 -12.74 0.91 7.80
CA THR A 17 -11.57 1.34 7.03
C THR A 17 -10.27 0.74 7.57
N LEU A 18 -10.15 0.58 8.88
CA LEU A 18 -9.02 -0.11 9.50
C LEU A 18 -8.92 -1.58 9.05
N LYS A 19 -10.07 -2.28 8.98
CA LYS A 19 -10.13 -3.65 8.45
C LYS A 19 -9.77 -3.71 6.96
N ASP A 20 -10.19 -2.72 6.19
CA ASP A 20 -9.89 -2.61 4.76
C ASP A 20 -8.38 -2.47 4.53
N ILE A 21 -7.73 -1.52 5.20
CA ILE A 21 -6.29 -1.32 5.04
C ILE A 21 -5.46 -2.49 5.62
N TYR A 22 -5.91 -3.13 6.69
CA TYR A 22 -5.26 -4.32 7.23
C TYR A 22 -5.26 -5.49 6.24
N PHE A 23 -6.37 -5.70 5.55
CA PHE A 23 -6.42 -6.66 4.44
C PHE A 23 -5.48 -6.24 3.31
N ALA A 24 -5.51 -4.97 2.91
CA ALA A 24 -4.68 -4.44 1.83
C ALA A 24 -3.19 -4.66 2.10
N GLU A 25 -2.70 -4.31 3.28
CA GLU A 25 -1.31 -4.52 3.70
C GLU A 25 -0.86 -5.98 3.58
N LYS A 26 -1.73 -6.91 3.98
CA LYS A 26 -1.44 -8.35 3.85
C LYS A 26 -1.37 -8.83 2.39
N GLN A 27 -2.16 -8.25 1.51
CA GLN A 27 -2.07 -8.55 0.08
C GLN A 27 -0.81 -7.95 -0.54
N ILE A 28 -0.46 -6.72 -0.16
CA ILE A 28 0.77 -6.05 -0.58
C ILE A 28 2.01 -6.84 -0.15
N LEU A 29 2.04 -7.30 1.11
CA LEU A 29 3.12 -8.13 1.64
C LEU A 29 3.37 -9.39 0.79
N LYS A 30 2.30 -9.98 0.23
CA LYS A 30 2.39 -11.14 -0.67
C LYS A 30 2.80 -10.76 -2.10
N ALA A 31 2.43 -9.58 -2.56
CA ALA A 31 2.70 -9.11 -3.92
C ALA A 31 4.15 -8.64 -4.08
N LEU A 32 4.73 -7.98 -3.10
CA LEU A 32 6.06 -7.38 -3.17
C LEU A 32 7.19 -8.35 -3.53
N PRO A 33 7.27 -9.59 -2.99
CA PRO A 33 8.27 -10.55 -3.43
C PRO A 33 8.14 -10.95 -4.90
N LYS A 34 6.93 -10.97 -5.44
CA LYS A 34 6.69 -11.25 -6.86
C LYS A 34 7.19 -10.11 -7.72
N MET A 35 6.92 -8.86 -7.33
CA MET A 35 7.42 -7.66 -8.01
C MET A 35 8.95 -7.60 -7.99
N ALA A 36 9.57 -7.90 -6.85
CA ALA A 36 11.03 -7.98 -6.73
C ALA A 36 11.66 -9.01 -7.68
N ARG A 37 11.03 -10.18 -7.83
CA ARG A 37 11.48 -11.20 -8.78
C ARG A 37 11.30 -10.80 -10.23
N ALA A 38 10.27 -10.03 -10.54
CA ALA A 38 9.97 -9.56 -11.89
C ALA A 38 10.87 -8.38 -12.32
N ALA A 39 11.28 -7.53 -11.39
CA ALA A 39 12.11 -6.36 -11.65
C ALA A 39 13.44 -6.76 -12.32
N GLN A 40 13.87 -5.97 -13.29
CA GLN A 40 15.10 -6.20 -14.05
C GLN A 40 16.30 -5.48 -13.44
N SER A 41 16.08 -4.32 -12.78
CA SER A 41 17.15 -3.57 -12.12
C SER A 41 17.39 -4.05 -10.70
N GLU A 42 18.65 -4.05 -10.26
CA GLU A 42 19.00 -4.43 -8.88
C GLU A 42 18.44 -3.43 -7.87
N GLU A 43 18.39 -2.14 -8.21
CA GLU A 43 17.79 -1.08 -7.39
C GLU A 43 16.29 -1.28 -7.22
N GLY A 44 15.58 -1.67 -8.29
CA GLY A 44 14.15 -2.00 -8.25
C GLY A 44 13.88 -3.21 -7.35
N LYS A 45 14.65 -4.29 -7.50
CA LYS A 45 14.55 -5.46 -6.62
C LYS A 45 14.78 -5.10 -5.16
N ALA A 46 15.85 -4.36 -4.86
CA ALA A 46 16.17 -3.94 -3.51
C ALA A 46 15.08 -3.05 -2.91
N GLY A 47 14.52 -2.13 -3.70
CA GLY A 47 13.42 -1.26 -3.29
C GLY A 47 12.17 -2.03 -2.90
N PHE A 48 11.73 -2.99 -3.71
CA PHE A 48 10.57 -3.83 -3.40
C PHE A 48 10.78 -4.73 -2.18
N LEU A 49 12.00 -5.26 -1.97
CA LEU A 49 12.31 -6.05 -0.79
C LEU A 49 12.37 -5.20 0.48
N GLN A 50 12.91 -3.98 0.40
CA GLN A 50 12.86 -3.03 1.53
C GLN A 50 11.41 -2.69 1.89
N HIS A 51 10.59 -2.37 0.90
CA HIS A 51 9.18 -2.06 1.13
C HIS A 51 8.40 -3.25 1.73
N ARG A 52 8.74 -4.48 1.33
CA ARG A 52 8.18 -5.68 1.99
C ARG A 52 8.48 -5.70 3.50
N ASP A 53 9.69 -5.38 3.90
CA ASP A 53 10.09 -5.39 5.31
C ASP A 53 9.39 -4.24 6.09
N GLU A 54 9.23 -3.08 5.46
CA GLU A 54 8.44 -1.96 6.00
C GLU A 54 6.96 -2.35 6.17
N THR A 55 6.37 -2.99 5.16
CA THR A 55 4.98 -3.48 5.19
C THR A 55 4.72 -4.44 6.36
N GLN A 56 5.67 -5.30 6.70
CA GLN A 56 5.54 -6.16 7.88
C GLN A 56 5.41 -5.33 9.17
N GLY A 57 6.21 -4.29 9.33
CA GLY A 57 6.13 -3.36 10.47
C GLY A 57 4.81 -2.57 10.48
N GLN A 58 4.30 -2.20 9.33
CA GLN A 58 3.01 -1.50 9.17
C GLN A 58 1.84 -2.38 9.61
N ILE A 59 1.86 -3.66 9.26
CA ILE A 59 0.87 -4.65 9.73
C ILE A 59 0.89 -4.74 11.26
N GLU A 60 2.06 -4.81 11.87
CA GLU A 60 2.22 -4.87 13.34
C GLU A 60 1.67 -3.60 14.02
N ARG A 61 1.87 -2.42 13.44
CA ARG A 61 1.28 -1.17 13.93
C ARG A 61 -0.25 -1.18 13.84
N LEU A 62 -0.81 -1.70 12.75
CA LEU A 62 -2.26 -1.85 12.62
C LEU A 62 -2.83 -2.81 13.68
N GLU A 63 -2.14 -3.90 13.97
CA GLU A 63 -2.53 -4.83 15.05
C GLU A 63 -2.56 -4.12 16.41
N GLN A 64 -1.60 -3.25 16.70
CA GLN A 64 -1.60 -2.40 17.89
C GLN A 64 -2.78 -1.41 17.90
N VAL A 65 -3.15 -0.84 16.75
CA VAL A 65 -4.34 0.03 16.64
C VAL A 65 -5.62 -0.74 16.95
N PHE A 66 -5.76 -1.98 16.44
CA PHE A 66 -6.88 -2.85 16.81
C PHE A 66 -6.94 -3.12 18.32
N GLU A 67 -5.79 -3.35 18.95
CA GLU A 67 -5.71 -3.55 20.41
C GLU A 67 -6.15 -2.30 21.17
N ILE A 68 -5.70 -1.10 20.76
CA ILE A 68 -6.09 0.19 21.35
C ILE A 68 -7.61 0.38 21.34
N ILE A 69 -8.28 0.02 20.26
CA ILE A 69 -9.75 0.14 20.15
C ILE A 69 -10.51 -1.08 20.69
N GLY A 70 -9.82 -2.07 21.26
CA GLY A 70 -10.42 -3.25 21.87
C GLY A 70 -11.14 -4.17 20.85
N LYS A 71 -10.63 -4.27 19.63
CA LYS A 71 -11.18 -5.09 18.56
C LYS A 71 -10.18 -6.13 18.08
N PRO A 72 -10.63 -7.32 17.66
CA PRO A 72 -9.73 -8.31 17.07
C PRO A 72 -9.19 -7.80 15.73
N ALA A 73 -7.90 -8.07 15.46
CA ALA A 73 -7.26 -7.76 14.19
C ALA A 73 -7.78 -8.68 13.09
N ARG A 74 -8.75 -8.21 12.32
CA ARG A 74 -9.37 -8.93 11.22
C ARG A 74 -9.51 -8.00 10.01
N GLY A 75 -9.15 -8.54 8.83
CA GLY A 75 -9.34 -7.85 7.57
C GLY A 75 -10.77 -7.94 7.05
N LYS A 76 -11.11 -6.98 6.21
CA LYS A 76 -12.26 -6.98 5.33
C LYS A 76 -11.72 -6.92 3.90
N THR A 77 -12.27 -7.71 2.99
CA THR A 77 -11.86 -7.69 1.58
C THR A 77 -11.83 -6.26 1.03
N CYS A 78 -10.68 -5.86 0.53
CA CYS A 78 -10.45 -4.57 -0.10
C CYS A 78 -10.45 -4.75 -1.63
N GLU A 79 -11.56 -4.40 -2.27
CA GLU A 79 -11.69 -4.49 -3.72
C GLU A 79 -10.69 -3.57 -4.45
N ALA A 80 -10.39 -2.41 -3.87
CA ALA A 80 -9.45 -1.46 -4.45
C ALA A 80 -8.05 -2.08 -4.59
N ILE A 81 -7.50 -2.64 -3.49
CA ILE A 81 -6.14 -3.21 -3.54
C ILE A 81 -6.08 -4.46 -4.42
N GLN A 82 -7.12 -5.27 -4.43
CA GLN A 82 -7.19 -6.44 -5.33
C GLN A 82 -7.13 -5.99 -6.79
N GLY A 83 -7.85 -4.93 -7.16
CA GLY A 83 -7.82 -4.36 -8.51
C GLY A 83 -6.44 -3.79 -8.87
N ILE A 84 -5.83 -3.02 -7.98
CA ILE A 84 -4.49 -2.44 -8.20
C ILE A 84 -3.43 -3.54 -8.37
N ILE A 85 -3.46 -4.57 -7.54
CA ILE A 85 -2.53 -5.71 -7.64
C ILE A 85 -2.78 -6.48 -8.95
N SER A 86 -4.02 -6.72 -9.33
CA SER A 86 -4.37 -7.39 -10.59
C SER A 86 -3.84 -6.64 -11.82
N GLU A 87 -4.01 -5.32 -11.86
CA GLU A 87 -3.42 -4.50 -12.94
C GLU A 87 -1.89 -4.60 -12.98
N GLY A 88 -1.24 -4.64 -11.83
CA GLY A 88 0.21 -4.82 -11.74
C GLY A 88 0.67 -6.21 -12.25
N GLU A 89 -0.09 -7.25 -11.99
CA GLU A 89 0.16 -8.60 -12.50
C GLU A 89 -0.02 -8.64 -14.04
N GLU A 90 -1.04 -7.99 -14.59
CA GLU A 90 -1.24 -7.87 -16.03
C GLU A 90 -0.07 -7.17 -16.71
N ILE A 91 0.41 -6.04 -16.16
CA ILE A 91 1.59 -5.33 -16.66
C ILE A 91 2.84 -6.24 -16.62
N THR A 92 3.01 -6.99 -15.54
CA THR A 92 4.15 -7.90 -15.37
C THR A 92 4.18 -8.97 -16.46
N GLU A 93 3.05 -9.54 -16.80
CA GLU A 93 2.94 -10.56 -17.84
C GLU A 93 3.09 -9.96 -19.25
N GLU A 94 2.38 -8.86 -19.54
CA GLU A 94 2.37 -8.26 -20.87
C GLU A 94 3.73 -7.67 -21.27
N PHE A 95 4.43 -7.05 -20.31
CA PHE A 95 5.71 -6.40 -20.55
C PHE A 95 6.94 -7.26 -20.17
N LYS A 96 6.75 -8.55 -19.93
CA LYS A 96 7.83 -9.48 -19.57
C LYS A 96 8.97 -9.43 -20.59
N GLY A 97 10.19 -9.16 -20.10
CA GLY A 97 11.38 -9.04 -20.94
C GLY A 97 11.46 -7.74 -21.75
N SER A 98 10.47 -6.87 -21.65
CA SER A 98 10.48 -5.55 -22.27
C SER A 98 11.38 -4.57 -21.50
N PRO A 99 12.06 -3.64 -22.18
CA PRO A 99 12.77 -2.57 -21.49
C PRO A 99 11.85 -1.64 -20.67
N ALA A 100 10.54 -1.65 -20.91
CA ALA A 100 9.54 -0.87 -20.19
C ALA A 100 9.01 -1.56 -18.92
N LEU A 101 9.35 -2.81 -18.65
CA LEU A 101 8.81 -3.56 -17.53
C LEU A 101 9.02 -2.86 -16.18
N ASP A 102 10.22 -2.40 -15.89
CA ASP A 102 10.51 -1.75 -14.61
C ASP A 102 9.72 -0.44 -14.44
N ALA A 103 9.51 0.33 -15.51
CA ALA A 103 8.65 1.50 -15.48
C ALA A 103 7.19 1.14 -15.14
N GLY A 104 6.69 0.05 -15.71
CA GLY A 104 5.35 -0.48 -15.41
C GLY A 104 5.22 -0.96 -13.95
N LEU A 105 6.20 -1.70 -13.44
CA LEU A 105 6.23 -2.16 -12.05
C LEU A 105 6.25 -0.99 -11.06
N ILE A 106 7.05 0.05 -11.32
CA ILE A 106 7.10 1.25 -10.48
C ILE A 106 5.75 1.98 -10.51
N SER A 107 5.13 2.14 -11.68
CA SER A 107 3.80 2.74 -11.80
C SER A 107 2.76 2.00 -10.96
N SER A 108 2.76 0.68 -11.01
CA SER A 108 1.85 -0.15 -10.20
C SER A 108 2.13 -0.02 -8.71
N ALA A 109 3.39 0.02 -8.31
CA ALA A 109 3.78 0.26 -6.92
C ALA A 109 3.30 1.63 -6.43
N GLN A 110 3.47 2.69 -7.23
CA GLN A 110 3.00 4.03 -6.85
C GLN A 110 1.46 4.09 -6.72
N ALA A 111 0.72 3.34 -7.50
CA ALA A 111 -0.73 3.22 -7.32
C ALA A 111 -1.09 2.61 -5.95
N VAL A 112 -0.32 1.61 -5.50
CA VAL A 112 -0.43 1.06 -4.13
C VAL A 112 -0.12 2.13 -3.10
N GLU A 113 1.02 2.83 -3.20
CA GLU A 113 1.43 3.87 -2.24
C GLU A 113 0.37 4.98 -2.11
N HIS A 114 -0.16 5.49 -3.21
CA HIS A 114 -1.17 6.54 -3.20
C HIS A 114 -2.49 6.08 -2.59
N TYR A 115 -2.87 4.82 -2.79
CA TYR A 115 -4.00 4.24 -2.08
C TYR A 115 -3.77 4.23 -0.56
N GLU A 116 -2.61 3.78 -0.11
CA GLU A 116 -2.25 3.72 1.31
C GLU A 116 -2.13 5.12 1.91
N ILE A 117 -1.44 6.06 1.24
CA ILE A 117 -1.34 7.46 1.68
C ILE A 117 -2.73 8.07 1.92
N ALA A 118 -3.66 7.86 0.99
CA ALA A 118 -5.03 8.35 1.16
C ALA A 118 -5.73 7.72 2.37
N ARG A 119 -5.59 6.41 2.56
CA ARG A 119 -6.24 5.68 3.67
C ARG A 119 -5.64 6.01 5.02
N TYR A 120 -4.32 6.05 5.14
CA TYR A 120 -3.65 6.42 6.40
C TYR A 120 -3.92 7.88 6.77
N GLY A 121 -3.88 8.81 5.84
CA GLY A 121 -4.25 10.21 6.09
C GLY A 121 -5.68 10.35 6.60
N THR A 122 -6.62 9.60 6.04
CA THR A 122 -8.01 9.55 6.48
C THR A 122 -8.14 8.96 7.89
N LEU A 123 -7.47 7.83 8.17
CA LEU A 123 -7.50 7.18 9.49
C LEU A 123 -6.91 8.08 10.58
N ILE A 124 -5.83 8.81 10.29
CA ILE A 124 -5.24 9.79 11.21
C ILE A 124 -6.24 10.90 11.54
N ALA A 125 -6.88 11.47 10.53
CA ALA A 125 -7.86 12.52 10.73
C ALA A 125 -9.04 12.04 11.61
N TRP A 126 -9.55 10.84 11.35
CA TRP A 126 -10.64 10.26 12.14
C TRP A 126 -10.19 9.83 13.54
N ALA A 127 -8.99 9.29 13.70
CA ALA A 127 -8.43 8.98 15.02
C ALA A 127 -8.32 10.22 15.90
N ASN A 128 -7.87 11.34 15.35
CA ASN A 128 -7.85 12.63 16.04
C ASN A 128 -9.26 13.07 16.45
N GLN A 129 -10.23 12.99 15.55
CA GLN A 129 -11.63 13.35 15.81
C GLN A 129 -12.27 12.48 16.90
N LEU A 130 -11.90 11.21 16.94
CA LEU A 130 -12.41 10.22 17.92
C LEU A 130 -11.63 10.23 19.25
N GLY A 131 -10.56 11.04 19.37
CA GLY A 131 -9.74 11.09 20.56
C GLY A 131 -8.84 9.85 20.78
N LEU A 132 -8.55 9.10 19.71
CA LEU A 132 -7.68 7.90 19.74
C LEU A 132 -6.21 8.32 19.69
N THR A 133 -5.76 9.07 20.68
CA THR A 133 -4.45 9.73 20.74
C THR A 133 -3.28 8.75 20.67
N ASP A 134 -3.43 7.53 21.19
CA ASP A 134 -2.39 6.51 21.16
C ASP A 134 -2.27 5.82 19.79
N ALA A 135 -3.33 5.85 18.97
CA ALA A 135 -3.31 5.29 17.62
C ALA A 135 -2.64 6.24 16.61
N VAL A 136 -2.76 7.55 16.80
CA VAL A 136 -2.25 8.56 15.86
C VAL A 136 -0.78 8.39 15.53
N PRO A 137 0.17 8.29 16.50
CA PRO A 137 1.59 8.14 16.17
C PRO A 137 1.91 6.88 15.38
N LEU A 138 1.17 5.79 15.60
CA LEU A 138 1.35 4.53 14.85
C LEU A 138 0.95 4.70 13.38
N LEU A 139 -0.16 5.35 13.12
CA LEU A 139 -0.64 5.63 11.77
C LEU A 139 0.23 6.66 11.04
N GLU A 140 0.70 7.70 11.74
CA GLU A 140 1.62 8.71 11.20
C GLU A 140 2.96 8.10 10.80
N ALA A 141 3.51 7.17 11.60
CA ALA A 141 4.75 6.49 11.28
C ALA A 141 4.65 5.71 9.95
N THR A 142 3.53 5.03 9.73
CA THR A 142 3.28 4.34 8.47
C THR A 142 3.10 5.32 7.32
N LEU A 143 2.31 6.38 7.47
CA LEU A 143 2.15 7.39 6.43
C LEU A 143 3.49 7.98 5.97
N ALA A 144 4.38 8.28 6.90
CA ALA A 144 5.71 8.80 6.58
C ALA A 144 6.57 7.81 5.78
N GLU A 145 6.45 6.50 6.07
CA GLU A 145 7.12 5.45 5.29
C GLU A 145 6.56 5.37 3.86
N GLU A 146 5.23 5.43 3.69
CA GLU A 146 4.58 5.38 2.37
C GLU A 146 4.97 6.60 1.51
N GLU A 147 4.95 7.79 2.07
CA GLU A 147 5.38 9.01 1.37
C GLU A 147 6.86 8.94 0.96
N ALA A 148 7.73 8.40 1.82
CA ALA A 148 9.15 8.21 1.52
C ALA A 148 9.36 7.15 0.42
N THR A 149 8.59 6.08 0.42
CA THR A 149 8.64 5.03 -0.59
C THR A 149 8.17 5.57 -1.94
N ASP A 150 7.06 6.31 -1.99
CA ASP A 150 6.57 6.94 -3.22
C ASP A 150 7.61 7.90 -3.83
N ALA A 151 8.24 8.71 -3.00
CA ALA A 151 9.32 9.61 -3.44
C ALA A 151 10.53 8.87 -4.03
N LYS A 152 10.95 7.75 -3.41
CA LYS A 152 12.02 6.90 -3.93
C LYS A 152 11.64 6.24 -5.26
N LEU A 153 10.41 5.79 -5.40
CA LEU A 153 9.88 5.22 -6.64
C LEU A 153 9.90 6.24 -7.78
N THR A 154 9.50 7.49 -7.51
CA THR A 154 9.59 8.58 -8.47
C THR A 154 11.03 8.81 -8.93
N GLN A 155 11.98 8.88 -8.01
CA GLN A 155 13.40 9.06 -8.34
C GLN A 155 13.93 7.90 -9.20
N LEU A 156 13.59 6.66 -8.86
CA LEU A 156 14.00 5.49 -9.62
C LEU A 156 13.38 5.47 -11.02
N ALA A 157 12.11 5.85 -11.15
CA ALA A 157 11.43 5.96 -12.44
C ALA A 157 12.12 6.98 -13.35
N GLU A 158 12.35 8.19 -12.85
CA GLU A 158 12.92 9.29 -13.64
C GLU A 158 14.39 9.06 -14.00
N ALA A 159 15.19 8.54 -13.06
CA ALA A 159 16.63 8.36 -13.25
C ALA A 159 16.97 7.14 -14.13
N GLN A 160 16.17 6.06 -14.07
CA GLN A 160 16.53 4.78 -14.67
C GLN A 160 15.43 4.13 -15.50
N ALA A 161 14.28 3.85 -14.90
CA ALA A 161 13.28 2.99 -15.53
C ALA A 161 12.62 3.62 -16.75
N ASN A 162 12.23 4.90 -16.69
CA ASN A 162 11.59 5.59 -17.80
C ASN A 162 12.55 5.82 -18.97
N PRO A 163 13.79 6.30 -18.77
CA PRO A 163 14.77 6.41 -19.86
C PRO A 163 15.06 5.06 -20.55
N LYS A 164 15.23 4.00 -19.77
CA LYS A 164 15.46 2.65 -20.30
C LYS A 164 14.25 2.12 -21.04
N GLY A 165 13.04 2.37 -20.49
CA GLY A 165 11.77 1.94 -21.06
C GLY A 165 11.45 2.54 -22.42
N LYS A 166 12.01 3.73 -22.72
CA LYS A 166 11.87 4.36 -24.03
C LYS A 166 12.41 3.51 -25.17
N GLY A 167 13.36 2.61 -24.87
CA GLY A 167 14.03 1.78 -25.87
C GLY A 167 14.97 2.57 -26.78
N SER A 168 15.84 1.88 -27.47
CA SER A 168 16.59 2.45 -28.59
C SER A 168 15.67 2.50 -29.79
N LYS A 169 15.40 3.68 -30.38
CA LYS A 169 14.85 3.73 -31.72
C LYS A 169 15.84 3.01 -32.63
N ALA A 170 15.41 1.94 -33.29
CA ALA A 170 16.16 1.39 -34.39
C ALA A 170 16.38 2.53 -35.40
N ALA A 171 17.63 2.84 -35.70
CA ALA A 171 18.01 3.81 -36.71
C ALA A 171 17.65 3.30 -38.10
#